data_047e01d8c558b489fca704818ccc1680
#
_entry.id   047e01d8c558b489fca704818ccc1680
#
_cell.length_a   1.000
_cell.length_b   1.000
_cell.length_c   1.000
_cell.angle_alpha   90.00
_cell.angle_beta   90.00
_cell.angle_gamma   90.00
#
_symmetry.space_group_name_H-M   'P 1'
#
loop_
_entity.id
_entity.type
_entity.pdbx_description
1 polymer ?
#
loop_
_entity_poly.entity_id
_entity_poly.type
_entity_poly.pdbx_seq_one_letter_code
_entity_poly.pdbx_strand_id
1 'polypeptide(L)'
;MAFFEDTDILETPFDIFMFDSNIDSVTYRAHWHNYVEFLYIYEGHITVECDNVPYSLNPGDSLVIMPRVIHSFYSKFTGHIRYGVIKFNHTKVKFSTKVATLIHALFSRAIPMDSLPIYLSASDINQLFMKNTIDNIISEAKKKNIFYFDFINSQIATLLVTILRFWEEKDINLNTIIKQSNNCSEIFKVLEYISNHSCESIAIPSLAKQCNMSYSTFSRLFKQQTGRSCKEYIEYMRISKAQDLVLFTSKSLNCIACETGFSDCSHFIKTYKKLFGITPNQQRKSLPSDIMSSADIKT
;
A
#
# COMPACT_ATOMS: atom_id res chain seq x y z
N MET A 1 -10.51 7.76 19.36
CA MET A 1 -10.83 8.05 17.94
C MET A 1 -9.66 7.59 17.12
N ALA A 2 -9.86 6.70 16.15
CA ALA A 2 -8.79 6.21 15.29
C ALA A 2 -8.37 7.31 14.29
N PHE A 3 -7.08 7.46 14.02
CA PHE A 3 -6.57 8.43 13.06
C PHE A 3 -6.16 7.73 11.75
N PHE A 4 -6.17 8.49 10.65
CA PHE A 4 -5.63 8.02 9.38
C PHE A 4 -4.11 8.22 9.42
N GLU A 5 -3.39 7.14 9.28
CA GLU A 5 -1.94 7.19 9.11
C GLU A 5 -1.65 7.49 7.63
N ASP A 6 -1.32 8.74 7.35
CA ASP A 6 -0.93 9.17 6.00
C ASP A 6 0.52 8.76 5.71
N THR A 7 0.69 7.49 5.40
CA THR A 7 1.96 6.96 4.87
C THR A 7 2.06 7.11 3.36
N ASP A 8 1.15 7.87 2.75
CA ASP A 8 1.12 8.16 1.31
C ASP A 8 2.32 9.00 0.82
N ILE A 9 3.36 9.12 1.62
CA ILE A 9 4.67 9.64 1.20
C ILE A 9 5.38 8.55 0.40
N LEU A 10 4.84 8.25 -0.79
CA LEU A 10 5.28 7.08 -1.51
C LEU A 10 6.14 7.43 -2.70
N GLU A 11 7.37 7.64 -2.39
CA GLU A 11 8.46 7.33 -3.32
C GLU A 11 8.57 5.82 -3.53
N THR A 12 8.18 5.00 -2.55
CA THR A 12 8.22 3.54 -2.63
C THR A 12 6.84 2.93 -2.36
N PRO A 13 6.42 1.84 -3.07
CA PRO A 13 5.15 1.16 -2.84
C PRO A 13 5.14 0.30 -1.57
N PHE A 14 6.15 0.41 -0.73
CA PHE A 14 6.27 -0.32 0.53
C PHE A 14 6.98 0.53 1.59
N ASP A 15 6.61 0.30 2.84
CA ASP A 15 7.28 0.78 4.05
C ASP A 15 7.62 -0.44 4.91
N ILE A 16 8.93 -0.67 5.12
CA ILE A 16 9.44 -1.90 5.75
C ILE A 16 10.45 -1.53 6.81
N PHE A 17 10.17 -1.95 8.03
CA PHE A 17 11.06 -1.68 9.15
C PHE A 17 11.05 -2.79 10.20
N MET A 18 12.05 -2.77 11.06
CA MET A 18 12.14 -3.57 12.28
C MET A 18 11.89 -2.66 13.47
N PHE A 19 10.90 -2.99 14.28
CA PHE A 19 10.76 -2.43 15.61
C PHE A 19 11.62 -3.24 16.58
N ASP A 20 12.43 -2.55 17.37
CA ASP A 20 13.36 -3.17 18.30
C ASP A 20 13.47 -2.26 19.53
N SER A 21 13.00 -2.70 20.66
CA SER A 21 12.93 -1.89 21.88
C SER A 21 12.96 -2.73 23.13
N ASN A 22 13.66 -2.21 24.14
CA ASN A 22 13.66 -2.71 25.51
C ASN A 22 12.70 -1.93 26.41
N ILE A 23 11.63 -1.38 25.87
CA ILE A 23 10.64 -0.61 26.62
C ILE A 23 9.70 -1.56 27.35
N ASP A 24 9.37 -1.25 28.59
CA ASP A 24 8.46 -2.04 29.45
C ASP A 24 7.02 -2.11 28.93
N SER A 25 6.63 -1.21 28.01
CA SER A 25 5.33 -1.25 27.37
C SER A 25 5.39 -0.63 25.97
N VAL A 26 4.73 -1.27 25.02
CA VAL A 26 4.51 -0.76 23.67
C VAL A 26 3.03 -0.41 23.53
N THR A 27 2.75 0.82 23.13
CA THR A 27 1.39 1.24 22.81
C THR A 27 1.41 2.08 21.56
N TYR A 28 0.75 1.61 20.52
CA TYR A 28 0.51 2.38 19.31
C TYR A 28 -0.99 2.60 19.16
N ARG A 29 -1.40 3.86 19.04
CA ARG A 29 -2.82 4.26 19.06
C ARG A 29 -3.57 3.69 17.87
N ALA A 30 -4.87 3.49 18.04
CA ALA A 30 -5.78 3.05 17.00
C ALA A 30 -5.69 3.94 15.75
N HIS A 31 -5.33 3.35 14.62
CA HIS A 31 -5.14 4.01 13.33
C HIS A 31 -5.57 3.10 12.18
N TRP A 32 -5.56 3.62 10.97
CA TRP A 32 -5.81 2.86 9.75
C TRP A 32 -5.08 3.48 8.56
N HIS A 33 -4.77 2.68 7.56
CA HIS A 33 -4.09 3.07 6.32
C HIS A 33 -4.61 2.27 5.12
N ASN A 34 -4.18 2.64 3.90
CA ASN A 34 -4.59 1.97 2.66
C ASN A 34 -3.66 0.80 2.25
N TYR A 35 -2.72 0.41 3.09
CA TYR A 35 -1.75 -0.65 2.84
C TYR A 35 -2.22 -2.00 3.36
N VAL A 36 -1.72 -3.07 2.76
CA VAL A 36 -1.61 -4.35 3.44
C VAL A 36 -0.42 -4.24 4.37
N GLU A 37 -0.60 -4.61 5.63
CA GLU A 37 0.49 -4.70 6.60
C GLU A 37 0.66 -6.15 7.03
N PHE A 38 1.88 -6.66 6.92
CA PHE A 38 2.27 -7.96 7.42
C PHE A 38 3.19 -7.77 8.60
N LEU A 39 2.78 -8.33 9.74
CA LEU A 39 3.50 -8.27 10.99
C LEU A 39 4.09 -9.64 11.32
N TYR A 40 5.37 -9.69 11.73
CA TYR A 40 6.04 -10.91 12.20
C TYR A 40 6.75 -10.67 13.51
N ILE A 41 6.50 -11.52 14.51
CA ILE A 41 7.09 -11.39 15.84
C ILE A 41 8.39 -12.21 15.93
N TYR A 42 9.49 -11.54 16.23
CA TYR A 42 10.79 -12.17 16.48
C TYR A 42 10.99 -12.48 17.96
N GLU A 43 10.68 -11.52 18.85
CA GLU A 43 10.89 -11.62 20.27
C GLU A 43 9.78 -10.86 21.03
N GLY A 44 9.49 -11.31 22.26
CA GLY A 44 8.50 -10.69 23.10
C GLY A 44 7.07 -11.13 22.79
N HIS A 45 6.13 -10.39 23.35
CA HIS A 45 4.70 -10.64 23.18
C HIS A 45 3.98 -9.34 22.91
N ILE A 46 3.11 -9.32 21.90
CA ILE A 46 2.33 -8.15 21.51
C ILE A 46 0.88 -8.54 21.26
N THR A 47 -0.04 -7.67 21.64
CA THR A 47 -1.45 -7.78 21.25
C THR A 47 -1.76 -6.76 20.19
N VAL A 48 -2.34 -7.21 19.10
CA VAL A 48 -2.85 -6.37 18.00
C VAL A 48 -4.37 -6.46 18.00
N GLU A 49 -5.03 -5.33 18.12
CA GLU A 49 -6.47 -5.24 18.01
C GLU A 49 -6.84 -4.78 16.60
N CYS A 50 -7.61 -5.59 15.86
CA CYS A 50 -8.09 -5.28 14.53
C CYS A 50 -9.62 -5.23 14.52
N ASP A 51 -10.22 -4.08 14.21
CA ASP A 51 -11.69 -3.86 14.25
C ASP A 51 -12.34 -4.42 15.53
N ASN A 52 -11.73 -4.15 16.71
CA ASN A 52 -12.09 -4.61 18.05
C ASN A 52 -11.90 -6.13 18.31
N VAL A 53 -11.22 -6.85 17.43
CA VAL A 53 -10.84 -8.25 17.68
C VAL A 53 -9.38 -8.29 18.11
N PRO A 54 -9.05 -8.77 19.34
CA PRO A 54 -7.68 -8.85 19.80
C PRO A 54 -6.99 -10.13 19.31
N TYR A 55 -5.78 -9.99 18.77
CA TYR A 55 -4.86 -11.07 18.39
C TYR A 55 -3.64 -11.02 19.28
N SER A 56 -3.40 -12.09 20.01
CA SER A 56 -2.25 -12.24 20.93
C SER A 56 -1.14 -12.97 20.17
N LEU A 57 -0.03 -12.28 19.93
CA LEU A 57 1.06 -12.77 19.08
C LEU A 57 2.30 -13.08 19.90
N ASN A 58 2.87 -14.25 19.69
CA ASN A 58 4.10 -14.75 20.29
C ASN A 58 5.23 -14.83 19.24
N PRO A 59 6.50 -15.05 19.65
CA PRO A 59 7.59 -15.23 18.71
C PRO A 59 7.31 -16.32 17.67
N GLY A 60 7.48 -15.97 16.40
CA GLY A 60 7.18 -16.80 15.24
C GLY A 60 5.80 -16.60 14.64
N ASP A 61 4.87 -15.98 15.37
CA ASP A 61 3.54 -15.67 14.84
C ASP A 61 3.55 -14.48 13.88
N SER A 62 2.54 -14.44 13.02
CA SER A 62 2.31 -13.36 12.07
C SER A 62 0.85 -12.95 12.00
N LEU A 63 0.63 -11.70 11.61
CA LEU A 63 -0.71 -11.17 11.37
C LEU A 63 -0.72 -10.40 10.04
N VAL A 64 -1.78 -10.62 9.25
CA VAL A 64 -2.04 -9.88 8.02
C VAL A 64 -3.11 -8.84 8.30
N ILE A 65 -2.76 -7.56 8.34
CA ILE A 65 -3.69 -6.47 8.53
C ILE A 65 -4.12 -5.95 7.16
N MET A 66 -5.43 -6.01 6.93
CA MET A 66 -6.02 -5.60 5.67
C MET A 66 -6.07 -4.08 5.52
N PRO A 67 -6.06 -3.55 4.29
CA PRO A 67 -6.26 -2.12 4.07
C PRO A 67 -7.52 -1.59 4.75
N ARG A 68 -7.40 -0.42 5.38
CA ARG A 68 -8.51 0.29 6.05
C ARG A 68 -9.11 -0.41 7.27
N VAL A 69 -8.44 -1.42 7.81
CA VAL A 69 -8.75 -1.99 9.12
C VAL A 69 -8.25 -1.05 10.19
N ILE A 70 -9.11 -0.71 11.14
CA ILE A 70 -8.70 0.03 12.32
C ILE A 70 -7.93 -0.94 13.22
N HIS A 71 -6.68 -0.60 13.52
CA HIS A 71 -5.84 -1.46 14.36
C HIS A 71 -5.01 -0.65 15.34
N SER A 72 -4.65 -1.30 16.43
CA SER A 72 -3.78 -0.77 17.48
C SER A 72 -2.87 -1.86 18.02
N PHE A 73 -1.71 -1.45 18.52
CA PHE A 73 -0.73 -2.36 19.09
C PHE A 73 -0.54 -2.03 20.56
N TYR A 74 -0.50 -3.04 21.41
CA TYR A 74 -0.12 -2.85 22.80
C TYR A 74 0.55 -4.10 23.36
N SER A 75 1.47 -3.89 24.29
CA SER A 75 2.07 -4.95 25.07
C SER A 75 2.19 -4.52 26.52
N LYS A 76 1.88 -5.44 27.40
CA LYS A 76 2.19 -5.35 28.83
C LYS A 76 3.41 -6.21 29.19
N PHE A 77 4.08 -6.76 28.19
CA PHE A 77 5.24 -7.60 28.37
C PHE A 77 6.42 -6.74 28.85
N THR A 78 7.06 -7.16 29.94
CA THR A 78 8.28 -6.54 30.45
C THR A 78 9.46 -7.30 29.88
N GLY A 79 10.17 -6.69 28.93
CA GLY A 79 11.32 -7.31 28.28
C GLY A 79 11.53 -6.80 26.87
N HIS A 80 12.42 -7.47 26.15
CA HIS A 80 12.76 -7.13 24.79
C HIS A 80 11.61 -7.47 23.83
N ILE A 81 11.19 -6.49 23.04
CA ILE A 81 10.15 -6.66 22.01
C ILE A 81 10.77 -6.35 20.67
N ARG A 82 10.72 -7.32 19.75
CA ARG A 82 11.22 -7.17 18.39
C ARG A 82 10.25 -7.77 17.39
N TYR A 83 9.78 -6.96 16.46
CA TYR A 83 8.89 -7.39 15.38
C TYR A 83 9.19 -6.67 14.07
N GLY A 84 8.97 -7.37 12.95
CA GLY A 84 9.09 -6.83 11.62
C GLY A 84 7.74 -6.38 11.09
N VAL A 85 7.74 -5.23 10.42
CA VAL A 85 6.58 -4.67 9.73
C VAL A 85 6.88 -4.57 8.24
N ILE A 86 5.98 -5.11 7.42
CA ILE A 86 6.04 -5.02 5.96
C ILE A 86 4.71 -4.42 5.49
N LYS A 87 4.68 -3.09 5.30
CA LYS A 87 3.55 -2.38 4.71
C LYS A 87 3.77 -2.26 3.21
N PHE A 88 2.76 -2.57 2.40
CA PHE A 88 2.89 -2.44 0.95
C PHE A 88 1.55 -2.14 0.27
N ASN A 89 1.64 -1.46 -0.87
CA ASN A 89 0.50 -1.21 -1.73
C ASN A 89 0.31 -2.39 -2.68
N HIS A 90 -0.70 -3.23 -2.41
CA HIS A 90 -0.99 -4.44 -3.19
C HIS A 90 -1.27 -4.16 -4.68
N THR A 91 -1.69 -2.93 -5.05
CA THR A 91 -1.95 -2.57 -6.45
C THR A 91 -0.67 -2.27 -7.23
N LYS A 92 0.46 -2.11 -6.55
CA LYS A 92 1.77 -1.86 -7.16
C LYS A 92 2.60 -3.13 -7.34
N VAL A 93 2.21 -4.22 -6.70
CA VAL A 93 2.88 -5.53 -6.86
C VAL A 93 2.39 -6.19 -8.15
N LYS A 94 3.33 -6.64 -8.98
CA LYS A 94 3.03 -7.23 -10.29
C LYS A 94 2.65 -8.70 -10.17
N PHE A 95 1.47 -9.05 -10.71
CA PHE A 95 0.95 -10.42 -10.79
C PHE A 95 0.37 -10.72 -12.17
N SER A 96 0.08 -12.00 -12.44
CA SER A 96 -0.82 -12.34 -13.55
C SER A 96 -2.22 -11.74 -13.30
N THR A 97 -2.96 -11.44 -14.36
CA THR A 97 -4.28 -10.80 -14.26
C THR A 97 -5.22 -11.55 -13.31
N LYS A 98 -5.21 -12.88 -13.32
CA LYS A 98 -6.05 -13.70 -12.43
C LYS A 98 -5.71 -13.49 -10.96
N VAL A 99 -4.42 -13.49 -10.61
CA VAL A 99 -3.96 -13.30 -9.22
C VAL A 99 -4.17 -11.86 -8.78
N ALA A 100 -3.90 -10.88 -9.65
CA ALA A 100 -4.15 -9.47 -9.35
C ALA A 100 -5.63 -9.20 -9.04
N THR A 101 -6.55 -9.76 -9.83
CA THR A 101 -8.01 -9.65 -9.60
C THR A 101 -8.39 -10.24 -8.25
N LEU A 102 -7.87 -11.41 -7.90
CA LEU A 102 -8.14 -12.07 -6.62
C LEU A 102 -7.62 -11.25 -5.43
N ILE A 103 -6.36 -10.82 -5.48
CA ILE A 103 -5.73 -10.00 -4.45
C ILE A 103 -6.51 -8.71 -4.25
N HIS A 104 -6.91 -8.08 -5.35
CA HIS A 104 -7.71 -6.87 -5.28
C HIS A 104 -9.08 -7.13 -4.64
N ALA A 105 -9.77 -8.20 -5.02
CA ALA A 105 -11.05 -8.59 -4.43
C ALA A 105 -10.93 -8.82 -2.92
N LEU A 106 -9.88 -9.51 -2.48
CA LEU A 106 -9.60 -9.78 -1.07
C LEU A 106 -9.35 -8.48 -0.28
N PHE A 107 -8.48 -7.62 -0.80
CA PHE A 107 -8.05 -6.41 -0.09
C PHE A 107 -8.98 -5.20 -0.29
N SER A 108 -9.99 -5.29 -1.15
CA SER A 108 -11.00 -4.23 -1.33
C SER A 108 -12.10 -4.20 -0.26
N ARG A 109 -12.07 -5.07 0.76
CA ARG A 109 -13.13 -5.30 1.74
C ARG A 109 -14.45 -5.78 1.11
N ALA A 110 -14.41 -6.42 -0.05
CA ALA A 110 -15.56 -7.10 -0.61
C ALA A 110 -15.99 -8.32 0.22
N ILE A 111 -15.13 -8.75 1.16
CA ILE A 111 -15.33 -9.92 2.00
C ILE A 111 -15.29 -9.48 3.47
N PRO A 112 -16.18 -10.01 4.31
CA PRO A 112 -16.09 -9.82 5.75
C PRO A 112 -14.75 -10.34 6.29
N MET A 113 -14.08 -9.55 7.13
CA MET A 113 -12.78 -9.90 7.72
C MET A 113 -12.80 -11.20 8.50
N ASP A 114 -13.92 -11.51 9.16
CA ASP A 114 -14.12 -12.72 9.96
C ASP A 114 -14.04 -14.01 9.13
N SER A 115 -14.06 -13.86 7.79
CA SER A 115 -13.98 -15.00 6.86
C SER A 115 -12.56 -15.38 6.46
N LEU A 116 -11.56 -14.57 6.81
CA LEU A 116 -10.17 -14.79 6.41
C LEU A 116 -9.29 -15.09 7.62
N PRO A 117 -8.49 -16.17 7.60
CA PRO A 117 -7.53 -16.48 8.66
C PRO A 117 -6.31 -15.56 8.54
N ILE A 118 -6.45 -14.34 9.08
CA ILE A 118 -5.41 -13.30 9.04
C ILE A 118 -4.26 -13.58 10.02
N TYR A 119 -4.49 -14.40 11.04
CA TYR A 119 -3.48 -14.87 11.98
C TYR A 119 -2.82 -16.14 11.44
N LEU A 120 -1.50 -16.17 11.43
CA LEU A 120 -0.68 -17.33 11.10
C LEU A 120 0.19 -17.66 12.31
N SER A 121 0.04 -18.88 12.82
CA SER A 121 0.86 -19.34 13.95
C SER A 121 2.32 -19.58 13.53
N ALA A 122 3.22 -19.67 14.49
CA ALA A 122 4.61 -20.05 14.25
C ALA A 122 4.74 -21.40 13.51
N SER A 123 3.80 -22.34 13.75
CA SER A 123 3.73 -23.60 13.03
C SER A 123 3.38 -23.40 11.56
N ASP A 124 2.37 -22.55 11.25
CA ASP A 124 1.98 -22.23 9.88
C ASP A 124 3.14 -21.55 9.12
N ILE A 125 3.81 -20.57 9.74
CA ILE A 125 4.96 -19.86 9.16
C ILE A 125 6.11 -20.83 8.83
N ASN A 126 6.41 -21.78 9.72
CA ASN A 126 7.45 -22.78 9.50
C ASN A 126 7.06 -23.77 8.39
N GLN A 127 5.83 -24.28 8.40
CA GLN A 127 5.32 -25.21 7.38
C GLN A 127 5.33 -24.57 5.98
N LEU A 128 5.04 -23.29 5.89
CA LEU A 128 5.01 -22.53 4.65
C LEU A 128 6.36 -21.95 4.24
N PHE A 129 7.41 -22.17 5.02
CA PHE A 129 8.76 -21.62 4.80
C PHE A 129 8.79 -20.09 4.64
N MET A 130 7.85 -19.38 5.26
CA MET A 130 7.68 -17.94 5.07
C MET A 130 8.76 -17.12 5.77
N LYS A 131 9.35 -17.63 6.84
CA LYS A 131 10.36 -16.91 7.64
C LYS A 131 11.51 -16.37 6.80
N ASN A 132 12.08 -17.19 5.91
CA ASN A 132 13.19 -16.76 5.05
C ASN A 132 12.79 -15.61 4.11
N THR A 133 11.56 -15.65 3.57
CA THR A 133 11.03 -14.57 2.72
C THR A 133 10.88 -13.28 3.51
N ILE A 134 10.36 -13.35 4.74
CA ILE A 134 10.20 -12.21 5.65
C ILE A 134 11.57 -11.61 6.00
N ASP A 135 12.53 -12.44 6.40
CA ASP A 135 13.90 -12.02 6.75
C ASP A 135 14.60 -11.35 5.56
N ASN A 136 14.43 -11.89 4.36
CA ASN A 136 14.97 -11.32 3.13
C ASN A 136 14.41 -9.94 2.84
N ILE A 137 13.08 -9.76 2.95
CA ILE A 137 12.42 -8.47 2.73
C ILE A 137 12.97 -7.42 3.70
N ILE A 138 13.01 -7.74 5.00
CA ILE A 138 13.45 -6.81 6.03
C ILE A 138 14.95 -6.48 5.90
N SER A 139 15.77 -7.51 5.63
CA SER A 139 17.21 -7.31 5.42
C SER A 139 17.50 -6.43 4.21
N GLU A 140 16.81 -6.68 3.10
CA GLU A 140 17.01 -5.94 1.86
C GLU A 140 16.53 -4.48 1.96
N ALA A 141 15.39 -4.24 2.64
CA ALA A 141 14.90 -2.90 2.90
C ALA A 141 15.89 -2.05 3.72
N LYS A 142 16.66 -2.70 4.63
CA LYS A 142 17.71 -2.05 5.42
C LYS A 142 18.98 -1.80 4.59
N LYS A 143 19.41 -2.78 3.79
CA LYS A 143 20.68 -2.72 3.04
C LYS A 143 20.59 -1.88 1.78
N LYS A 144 19.44 -1.90 1.11
CA LYS A 144 19.17 -1.20 -0.17
C LYS A 144 20.24 -1.50 -1.22
N ASN A 145 20.54 -2.79 -1.42
CA ASN A 145 21.48 -3.23 -2.47
C ASN A 145 20.98 -2.83 -3.87
N ILE A 146 21.84 -2.97 -4.89
CA ILE A 146 21.42 -2.73 -6.28
C ILE A 146 20.18 -3.58 -6.63
N PHE A 147 19.17 -2.97 -7.26
CA PHE A 147 17.87 -3.60 -7.56
C PHE A 147 17.05 -4.05 -6.34
N TYR A 148 17.31 -3.48 -5.15
CA TYR A 148 16.57 -3.84 -3.92
C TYR A 148 15.06 -3.73 -4.08
N PHE A 149 14.60 -2.76 -4.87
CA PHE A 149 13.20 -2.52 -5.13
C PHE A 149 12.53 -3.72 -5.84
N ASP A 150 13.14 -4.21 -6.92
CA ASP A 150 12.63 -5.35 -7.68
C ASP A 150 12.73 -6.64 -6.87
N PHE A 151 13.81 -6.78 -6.09
CA PHE A 151 13.97 -7.91 -5.16
C PHE A 151 12.84 -7.92 -4.13
N ILE A 152 12.59 -6.82 -3.42
CA ILE A 152 11.50 -6.73 -2.43
C ILE A 152 10.15 -6.99 -3.07
N ASN A 153 9.84 -6.42 -4.25
CA ASN A 153 8.61 -6.70 -4.97
C ASN A 153 8.41 -8.18 -5.26
N SER A 154 9.46 -8.89 -5.68
CA SER A 154 9.40 -10.33 -5.95
C SER A 154 9.14 -11.14 -4.67
N GLN A 155 9.77 -10.75 -3.56
CA GLN A 155 9.56 -11.41 -2.27
C GLN A 155 8.15 -11.15 -1.70
N ILE A 156 7.62 -9.92 -1.83
CA ILE A 156 6.22 -9.60 -1.46
C ILE A 156 5.24 -10.42 -2.32
N ALA A 157 5.50 -10.56 -3.62
CA ALA A 157 4.67 -11.40 -4.49
C ALA A 157 4.68 -12.86 -4.03
N THR A 158 5.86 -13.40 -3.67
CA THR A 158 5.99 -14.74 -3.11
C THR A 158 5.22 -14.89 -1.81
N LEU A 159 5.37 -13.94 -0.88
CA LEU A 159 4.67 -13.92 0.40
C LEU A 159 3.15 -13.97 0.19
N LEU A 160 2.60 -13.12 -0.68
CA LEU A 160 1.18 -13.07 -0.98
C LEU A 160 0.66 -14.37 -1.61
N VAL A 161 1.37 -14.94 -2.58
CA VAL A 161 0.96 -16.21 -3.20
C VAL A 161 0.97 -17.35 -2.17
N THR A 162 1.93 -17.36 -1.26
CA THR A 162 1.99 -18.34 -0.17
C THR A 162 0.79 -18.20 0.77
N ILE A 163 0.43 -16.97 1.15
CA ILE A 163 -0.76 -16.69 1.97
C ILE A 163 -2.06 -17.14 1.25
N LEU A 164 -2.17 -16.87 -0.05
CA LEU A 164 -3.34 -17.29 -0.83
C LEU A 164 -3.49 -18.82 -0.86
N ARG A 165 -2.38 -19.55 -1.02
CA ARG A 165 -2.37 -21.02 -0.96
C ARG A 165 -2.78 -21.53 0.43
N PHE A 166 -2.24 -20.92 1.47
CA PHE A 166 -2.62 -21.24 2.85
C PHE A 166 -4.13 -21.02 3.10
N TRP A 167 -4.69 -19.92 2.59
CA TRP A 167 -6.13 -19.68 2.70
C TRP A 167 -6.97 -20.72 1.92
N GLU A 168 -6.50 -21.14 0.74
CA GLU A 168 -7.16 -22.22 -0.03
C GLU A 168 -7.12 -23.56 0.72
N GLU A 169 -6.00 -23.89 1.38
CA GLU A 169 -5.87 -25.08 2.23
C GLU A 169 -6.76 -25.01 3.49
N LYS A 170 -7.16 -23.84 3.92
CA LYS A 170 -8.14 -23.60 5.02
C LYS A 170 -9.58 -23.50 4.51
N ASP A 171 -9.89 -24.10 3.36
CA ASP A 171 -11.22 -24.14 2.75
C ASP A 171 -11.80 -22.77 2.37
N ILE A 172 -10.96 -21.73 2.23
CA ILE A 172 -11.38 -20.44 1.70
C ILE A 172 -11.53 -20.56 0.18
N ASN A 173 -12.77 -20.58 -0.29
CA ASN A 173 -13.05 -20.69 -1.72
C ASN A 173 -12.73 -19.39 -2.47
N LEU A 174 -11.48 -19.26 -2.92
CA LEU A 174 -10.98 -18.10 -3.63
C LEU A 174 -11.76 -17.80 -4.94
N ASN A 175 -12.31 -18.83 -5.59
CA ASN A 175 -13.13 -18.64 -6.80
C ASN A 175 -14.51 -18.01 -6.49
N THR A 176 -15.10 -18.30 -5.35
CA THR A 176 -16.33 -17.65 -4.90
C THR A 176 -16.10 -16.18 -4.62
N ILE A 177 -14.95 -15.84 -4.06
CA ILE A 177 -14.50 -14.47 -3.80
C ILE A 177 -14.42 -13.68 -5.11
N ILE A 178 -13.81 -14.25 -6.14
CA ILE A 178 -13.73 -13.61 -7.47
C ILE A 178 -15.13 -13.37 -8.05
N LYS A 179 -16.04 -14.34 -7.91
CA LYS A 179 -17.42 -14.21 -8.42
C LYS A 179 -18.23 -13.13 -7.71
N GLN A 180 -18.08 -13.02 -6.39
CA GLN A 180 -18.75 -11.96 -5.59
C GLN A 180 -18.17 -10.57 -5.84
N SER A 181 -16.93 -10.48 -6.32
CA SER A 181 -16.22 -9.23 -6.61
C SER A 181 -16.49 -8.68 -8.02
N ASN A 182 -17.45 -9.23 -8.80
CA ASN A 182 -17.66 -8.79 -10.19
C ASN A 182 -17.90 -7.28 -10.33
N ASN A 183 -18.59 -6.62 -9.38
CA ASN A 183 -18.71 -5.17 -9.35
C ASN A 183 -17.38 -4.48 -8.94
N CYS A 184 -16.52 -5.15 -8.17
CA CYS A 184 -15.20 -4.67 -7.82
C CYS A 184 -14.21 -4.76 -9.00
N SER A 185 -14.37 -5.79 -9.85
CA SER A 185 -13.56 -5.98 -11.07
C SER A 185 -13.67 -4.78 -12.03
N GLU A 186 -14.85 -4.19 -12.18
CA GLU A 186 -15.05 -3.04 -13.07
C GLU A 186 -14.37 -1.77 -12.53
N ILE A 187 -14.47 -1.50 -11.23
CA ILE A 187 -13.73 -0.39 -10.60
C ILE A 187 -12.21 -0.59 -10.72
N PHE A 188 -11.74 -1.84 -10.64
CA PHE A 188 -10.32 -2.14 -10.81
C PHE A 188 -9.81 -1.80 -12.21
N LYS A 189 -10.55 -2.16 -13.26
CA LYS A 189 -10.23 -1.77 -14.63
C LYS A 189 -10.14 -0.24 -14.77
N VAL A 190 -11.02 0.48 -14.08
CA VAL A 190 -10.97 1.94 -14.04
C VAL A 190 -9.74 2.45 -13.30
N LEU A 191 -9.33 1.83 -12.20
CA LEU A 191 -8.11 2.20 -11.48
C LEU A 191 -6.86 1.99 -12.35
N GLU A 192 -6.78 0.86 -13.04
CA GLU A 192 -5.72 0.56 -14.01
C GLU A 192 -5.74 1.58 -15.16
N TYR A 193 -6.90 1.87 -15.73
CA TYR A 193 -7.06 2.90 -16.75
C TYR A 193 -6.57 4.26 -16.26
N ILE A 194 -7.00 4.71 -15.08
CA ILE A 194 -6.55 5.99 -14.49
C ILE A 194 -5.03 5.97 -14.26
N SER A 195 -4.46 4.87 -13.78
CA SER A 195 -3.02 4.76 -13.57
C SER A 195 -2.22 4.99 -14.85
N ASN A 196 -2.70 4.44 -15.95
CA ASN A 196 -2.03 4.54 -17.25
C ASN A 196 -2.28 5.89 -17.95
N HIS A 197 -3.49 6.46 -17.79
CA HIS A 197 -3.97 7.63 -18.53
C HIS A 197 -4.16 8.87 -17.65
N SER A 198 -3.67 8.90 -16.41
CA SER A 198 -3.91 10.00 -15.47
C SER A 198 -3.51 11.39 -16.00
N CYS A 199 -2.48 11.47 -16.85
CA CYS A 199 -2.02 12.72 -17.44
C CYS A 199 -2.94 13.24 -18.56
N GLU A 200 -3.86 12.43 -19.03
CA GLU A 200 -4.83 12.79 -20.07
C GLU A 200 -6.10 13.41 -19.47
N SER A 201 -6.95 13.95 -20.35
CA SER A 201 -8.27 14.44 -19.94
C SER A 201 -9.20 13.26 -19.70
N ILE A 202 -9.54 13.00 -18.44
CA ILE A 202 -10.43 11.91 -18.05
C ILE A 202 -11.80 12.47 -17.66
N ALA A 203 -12.84 12.04 -18.41
CA ALA A 203 -14.23 12.35 -18.07
C ALA A 203 -14.78 11.31 -17.09
N ILE A 204 -14.93 11.65 -15.82
CA ILE A 204 -15.40 10.73 -14.78
C ILE A 204 -16.77 10.09 -15.13
N PRO A 205 -17.75 10.78 -15.75
CA PRO A 205 -18.99 10.13 -16.18
C PRO A 205 -18.79 9.01 -17.21
N SER A 206 -17.74 9.09 -18.04
CA SER A 206 -17.43 8.01 -19.00
C SER A 206 -16.90 6.77 -18.29
N LEU A 207 -16.15 6.92 -17.20
CA LEU A 207 -15.68 5.81 -16.37
C LEU A 207 -16.85 5.05 -15.72
N ALA A 208 -17.86 5.78 -15.24
CA ALA A 208 -19.07 5.16 -14.69
C ALA A 208 -19.81 4.34 -15.75
N LYS A 209 -19.91 4.85 -16.99
CA LYS A 209 -20.50 4.13 -18.13
C LYS A 209 -19.72 2.87 -18.49
N GLN A 210 -18.39 2.93 -18.48
CA GLN A 210 -17.54 1.75 -18.70
C GLN A 210 -17.79 0.63 -17.70
N CYS A 211 -18.13 1.00 -16.44
CA CYS A 211 -18.52 0.06 -15.39
C CYS A 211 -19.97 -0.40 -15.47
N ASN A 212 -20.76 0.03 -16.45
CA ASN A 212 -22.20 -0.18 -16.50
C ASN A 212 -22.93 0.28 -15.23
N MET A 213 -22.47 1.38 -14.62
CA MET A 213 -22.99 1.92 -13.36
C MET A 213 -23.56 3.32 -13.54
N SER A 214 -24.54 3.67 -12.69
CA SER A 214 -24.92 5.07 -12.53
C SER A 214 -23.75 5.85 -11.90
N TYR A 215 -23.65 7.15 -12.17
CA TYR A 215 -22.60 7.99 -11.59
C TYR A 215 -22.56 7.94 -10.05
N SER A 216 -23.72 7.92 -9.40
CA SER A 216 -23.84 7.83 -7.94
C SER A 216 -23.33 6.50 -7.40
N THR A 217 -23.68 5.39 -8.02
CA THR A 217 -23.20 4.04 -7.67
C THR A 217 -21.68 3.95 -7.85
N PHE A 218 -21.19 4.39 -9.01
CA PHE A 218 -19.77 4.44 -9.31
C PHE A 218 -19.00 5.26 -8.27
N SER A 219 -19.41 6.51 -8.00
CA SER A 219 -18.75 7.41 -7.06
C SER A 219 -18.68 6.82 -5.65
N ARG A 220 -19.78 6.20 -5.19
CA ARG A 220 -19.85 5.55 -3.89
C ARG A 220 -18.89 4.35 -3.80
N LEU A 221 -18.94 3.44 -4.79
CA LEU A 221 -18.09 2.25 -4.81
C LEU A 221 -16.62 2.62 -5.00
N PHE A 222 -16.31 3.58 -5.88
CA PHE A 222 -14.95 4.05 -6.08
C PHE A 222 -14.36 4.60 -4.78
N LYS A 223 -15.11 5.49 -4.08
CA LYS A 223 -14.67 6.04 -2.79
C LYS A 223 -14.56 4.96 -1.72
N GLN A 224 -15.46 3.99 -1.70
CA GLN A 224 -15.40 2.86 -0.76
C GLN A 224 -14.14 2.02 -0.98
N GLN A 225 -13.70 1.84 -2.23
CA GLN A 225 -12.53 1.02 -2.56
C GLN A 225 -11.21 1.77 -2.43
N THR A 226 -11.18 3.07 -2.75
CA THR A 226 -9.92 3.83 -2.80
C THR A 226 -9.73 4.77 -1.60
N GLY A 227 -10.77 4.97 -0.78
CA GLY A 227 -10.79 5.98 0.27
C GLY A 227 -10.94 7.42 -0.26
N ARG A 228 -10.85 7.64 -1.58
CA ARG A 228 -10.86 8.96 -2.24
C ARG A 228 -11.98 9.05 -3.28
N SER A 229 -12.45 10.24 -3.58
CA SER A 229 -13.28 10.45 -4.78
C SER A 229 -12.46 10.18 -6.04
N CYS A 230 -13.11 9.83 -7.14
CA CYS A 230 -12.41 9.57 -8.40
C CYS A 230 -11.58 10.77 -8.88
N LYS A 231 -12.07 12.00 -8.67
CA LYS A 231 -11.33 13.23 -8.96
C LYS A 231 -10.06 13.34 -8.11
N GLU A 232 -10.17 13.17 -6.80
CA GLU A 232 -9.00 13.19 -5.89
C GLU A 232 -7.99 12.10 -6.22
N TYR A 233 -8.46 10.93 -6.65
CA TYR A 233 -7.58 9.83 -7.06
C TYR A 233 -6.81 10.15 -8.35
N ILE A 234 -7.46 10.76 -9.35
CA ILE A 234 -6.80 11.22 -10.58
C ILE A 234 -5.75 12.30 -10.25
N GLU A 235 -6.10 13.28 -9.42
CA GLU A 235 -5.16 14.31 -8.96
C GLU A 235 -3.97 13.70 -8.22
N TYR A 236 -4.21 12.71 -7.36
CA TYR A 236 -3.16 11.99 -6.67
C TYR A 236 -2.20 11.27 -7.64
N MET A 237 -2.73 10.56 -8.64
CA MET A 237 -1.90 9.88 -9.65
C MET A 237 -1.06 10.86 -10.48
N ARG A 238 -1.61 12.03 -10.79
CA ARG A 238 -0.89 13.12 -11.47
C ARG A 238 0.25 13.66 -10.63
N ILE A 239 -0.02 13.90 -9.35
CA ILE A 239 1.00 14.42 -8.41
C ILE A 239 2.10 13.37 -8.17
N SER A 240 1.76 12.10 -8.05
CA SER A 240 2.75 11.03 -7.91
C SER A 240 3.73 11.01 -9.10
N LYS A 241 3.22 11.11 -10.35
CA LYS A 241 4.08 11.23 -11.54
C LYS A 241 4.87 12.55 -11.58
N ALA A 242 4.25 13.65 -11.12
CA ALA A 242 4.92 14.95 -11.07
C ALA A 242 6.08 14.96 -10.08
N GLN A 243 5.99 14.20 -9.00
CA GLN A 243 7.05 14.11 -7.99
C GLN A 243 8.36 13.61 -8.60
N ASP A 244 8.31 12.55 -9.40
CA ASP A 244 9.48 12.03 -10.10
C ASP A 244 10.12 13.10 -11.00
N LEU A 245 9.28 13.85 -11.73
CA LEU A 245 9.76 14.94 -12.58
C LEU A 245 10.35 16.11 -11.78
N VAL A 246 9.79 16.41 -10.60
CA VAL A 246 10.30 17.44 -9.68
C VAL A 246 11.66 17.04 -9.12
N LEU A 247 11.83 15.78 -8.75
CA LEU A 247 13.04 15.26 -8.09
C LEU A 247 14.18 15.00 -9.08
N PHE A 248 13.86 14.42 -10.24
CA PHE A 248 14.85 13.84 -11.14
C PHE A 248 15.04 14.61 -12.45
N THR A 249 14.40 15.80 -12.61
CA THR A 249 14.57 16.62 -13.81
C THR A 249 14.74 18.11 -13.48
N SER A 250 15.38 18.86 -14.39
CA SER A 250 15.47 20.31 -14.34
C SER A 250 14.25 21.03 -14.95
N LYS A 251 13.20 20.31 -15.36
CA LYS A 251 12.00 20.90 -16.01
C LYS A 251 11.37 21.99 -15.16
N SER A 252 10.84 23.03 -15.80
CA SER A 252 10.07 24.08 -15.12
C SER A 252 8.78 23.51 -14.54
N LEU A 253 8.28 24.09 -13.46
CA LEU A 253 7.01 23.66 -12.84
C LEU A 253 5.81 23.78 -13.79
N ASN A 254 5.84 24.75 -14.72
CA ASN A 254 4.82 24.87 -15.76
C ASN A 254 4.84 23.68 -16.72
N CYS A 255 6.03 23.25 -17.13
CA CYS A 255 6.21 22.08 -17.98
C CYS A 255 5.72 20.81 -17.28
N ILE A 256 6.13 20.61 -16.01
CA ILE A 256 5.71 19.47 -15.20
C ILE A 256 4.19 19.44 -15.04
N ALA A 257 3.56 20.58 -14.70
CA ALA A 257 2.12 20.68 -14.58
C ALA A 257 1.40 20.25 -15.86
N CYS A 258 1.85 20.75 -17.01
CA CYS A 258 1.29 20.40 -18.32
C CYS A 258 1.46 18.90 -18.64
N GLU A 259 2.67 18.36 -18.49
CA GLU A 259 2.99 16.95 -18.77
C GLU A 259 2.22 15.97 -17.86
N THR A 260 1.90 16.40 -16.64
CA THR A 260 1.15 15.58 -15.69
C THR A 260 -0.35 15.83 -15.69
N GLY A 261 -0.85 16.62 -16.67
CA GLY A 261 -2.27 16.78 -16.95
C GLY A 261 -2.99 17.82 -16.08
N PHE A 262 -2.25 18.72 -15.41
CA PHE A 262 -2.86 19.87 -14.75
C PHE A 262 -3.16 20.99 -15.75
N SER A 263 -4.34 21.62 -15.62
CA SER A 263 -4.76 22.74 -16.44
C SER A 263 -3.95 24.01 -16.21
N ASP A 264 -3.42 24.17 -15.00
CA ASP A 264 -2.59 25.32 -14.61
C ASP A 264 -1.60 24.96 -13.51
N CYS A 265 -0.50 25.70 -13.47
CA CYS A 265 0.60 25.49 -12.53
C CYS A 265 0.21 25.85 -11.08
N SER A 266 -0.70 26.80 -10.88
CA SER A 266 -1.13 27.20 -9.55
C SER A 266 -1.93 26.08 -8.87
N HIS A 267 -2.82 25.44 -9.61
CA HIS A 267 -3.55 24.25 -9.15
C HIS A 267 -2.58 23.09 -8.85
N PHE A 268 -1.62 22.84 -9.72
CA PHE A 268 -0.56 21.86 -9.50
C PHE A 268 0.19 22.11 -8.18
N ILE A 269 0.75 23.32 -7.97
CA ILE A 269 1.52 23.67 -6.77
C ILE A 269 0.67 23.53 -5.50
N LYS A 270 -0.60 23.97 -5.54
CA LYS A 270 -1.52 23.86 -4.41
C LYS A 270 -1.82 22.40 -4.06
N THR A 271 -2.09 21.58 -5.07
CA THR A 271 -2.39 20.15 -4.90
C THR A 271 -1.16 19.39 -4.41
N TYR A 272 0.02 19.70 -4.94
CA TYR A 272 1.30 19.15 -4.50
C TYR A 272 1.56 19.46 -3.02
N LYS A 273 1.43 20.74 -2.63
CA LYS A 273 1.61 21.16 -1.23
C LYS A 273 0.59 20.50 -0.30
N LYS A 274 -0.66 20.32 -0.76
CA LYS A 274 -1.70 19.62 0.02
C LYS A 274 -1.33 18.16 0.30
N LEU A 275 -0.66 17.48 -0.65
CA LEU A 275 -0.30 16.06 -0.53
C LEU A 275 1.03 15.85 0.21
N PHE A 276 2.04 16.68 -0.04
CA PHE A 276 3.39 16.48 0.50
C PHE A 276 3.76 17.46 1.63
N GLY A 277 2.87 18.37 2.00
CA GLY A 277 3.14 19.39 3.04
C GLY A 277 4.07 20.52 2.59
N ILE A 278 4.85 20.33 1.53
CA ILE A 278 5.83 21.27 0.97
C ILE A 278 5.55 21.57 -0.51
N THR A 279 6.05 22.70 -1.01
CA THR A 279 5.91 23.02 -2.44
C THR A 279 6.92 22.24 -3.28
N PRO A 280 6.66 22.04 -4.60
CA PRO A 280 7.61 21.41 -5.50
C PRO A 280 9.00 22.05 -5.48
N ASN A 281 9.07 23.38 -5.44
CA ASN A 281 10.34 24.10 -5.37
C ASN A 281 11.07 23.87 -4.04
N GLN A 282 10.35 23.77 -2.93
CA GLN A 282 10.96 23.47 -1.64
C GLN A 282 11.53 22.05 -1.65
N GLN A 283 10.79 21.09 -2.20
CA GLN A 283 11.25 19.70 -2.30
C GLN A 283 12.49 19.59 -3.20
N ARG A 284 12.49 20.27 -4.36
CA ARG A 284 13.67 20.30 -5.26
C ARG A 284 14.91 20.87 -4.58
N LYS A 285 14.76 21.88 -3.73
CA LYS A 285 15.88 22.49 -2.97
C LYS A 285 16.36 21.65 -1.79
N SER A 286 15.56 20.72 -1.29
CA SER A 286 15.95 19.84 -0.17
C SER A 286 16.80 18.64 -0.59
N LEU A 287 16.98 18.41 -1.90
CA LEU A 287 17.85 17.36 -2.41
C LEU A 287 19.33 17.76 -2.23
N PRO A 288 20.19 16.82 -1.80
CA PRO A 288 21.63 17.01 -1.83
C PRO A 288 22.12 17.30 -3.25
N SER A 289 23.07 18.24 -3.40
CA SER A 289 23.62 18.71 -4.68
C SER A 289 24.20 17.59 -5.57
N ASP A 290 24.57 16.47 -4.96
CA ASP A 290 25.24 15.34 -5.64
C ASP A 290 24.29 14.49 -6.51
N ILE A 291 22.97 14.62 -6.33
CA ILE A 291 21.98 13.90 -7.17
C ILE A 291 21.65 14.68 -8.44
N MET A 292 21.79 16.00 -8.44
CA MET A 292 21.48 16.84 -9.61
C MET A 292 22.53 16.74 -10.74
N SER A 293 23.77 16.37 -10.42
CA SER A 293 24.85 16.26 -11.41
C SER A 293 24.82 14.99 -12.25
N SER A 294 24.05 13.98 -11.87
CA SER A 294 23.94 12.71 -12.61
C SER A 294 22.75 12.66 -13.58
N ALA A 295 21.86 13.64 -13.57
CA ALA A 295 20.67 13.68 -14.42
C ALA A 295 20.92 14.28 -15.83
N ASP A 296 22.06 14.93 -16.07
CA ASP A 296 22.43 15.55 -17.35
C ASP A 296 23.18 14.61 -18.31
N ILE A 297 23.24 13.30 -18.05
CA ILE A 297 23.87 12.33 -18.95
C ILE A 297 22.80 11.50 -19.64
N LYS A 298 22.43 11.97 -20.83
CA LYS A 298 21.92 11.38 -22.07
C LYS A 298 20.58 11.96 -22.54
N THR A 299 20.69 12.96 -23.36
CA THR A 299 19.85 13.12 -24.55
C THR A 299 20.17 12.02 -25.56
#